data_ffd9d5124cf357002d9723456f7faa21
#
_entry.id   ffd9d5124cf357002d9723456f7faa21
#
_cell.length_a   1.000
_cell.length_b   1.000
_cell.length_c   1.000
_cell.angle_alpha   90.00
_cell.angle_beta   90.00
_cell.angle_gamma   90.00
#
_symmetry.space_group_name_H-M   'P 1'
#
loop_
_entity.id
_entity.type
_entity.pdbx_description
1 polymer ?
#
loop_
_entity_poly.entity_id
_entity_poly.type
_entity_poly.pdbx_seq_one_letter_code
_entity_poly.pdbx_strand_id
1 'polypeptide(L)'
;DGDRQCAEEKASWVCDFFAANREGILGCLGYLTMFFISEDIAQYCIWDKIFLESPSKRGKRLSMCCATLWAVLWILVSVLDIPVSRRSTNASFIIWALAHNVTILLLIWAAFYITRSSSVSPIFDAVNRHGLIVFILANLMTGLVNITINTLEVADGEALGVIFVYLFAVGSVA
;
A
#
# COMPACT_ATOMS: atom_id res chain seq x y z
N ASP A 1 10.62 -25.85 43.56
CA ASP A 1 9.92 -24.56 43.44
C ASP A 1 10.64 -23.58 42.49
N GLY A 2 11.98 -23.59 42.43
CA GLY A 2 12.73 -22.70 41.53
C GLY A 2 12.45 -22.90 40.03
N ASP A 3 12.27 -24.13 39.58
CA ASP A 3 12.04 -24.44 38.17
C ASP A 3 10.66 -23.97 37.66
N ARG A 4 9.66 -23.93 38.55
CA ARG A 4 8.34 -23.40 38.21
C ARG A 4 8.35 -21.87 38.08
N GLN A 5 9.05 -21.18 39.00
CA GLN A 5 9.21 -19.73 38.93
C GLN A 5 9.96 -19.28 37.70
N CYS A 6 11.04 -19.97 37.30
CA CYS A 6 11.76 -19.68 36.05
C CYS A 6 10.92 -19.93 34.79
N ALA A 7 10.03 -20.94 34.82
CA ALA A 7 9.13 -21.22 33.71
C ALA A 7 8.00 -20.16 33.57
N GLU A 8 7.47 -19.72 34.72
CA GLU A 8 6.47 -18.64 34.75
C GLU A 8 7.08 -17.30 34.36
N GLU A 9 8.29 -16.97 34.79
CA GLU A 9 9.01 -15.75 34.44
C GLU A 9 9.37 -15.70 32.94
N LYS A 10 9.81 -16.83 32.35
CA LYS A 10 10.03 -16.94 30.90
C LYS A 10 8.72 -16.86 30.09
N ALA A 11 7.64 -17.46 30.59
CA ALA A 11 6.33 -17.36 29.96
C ALA A 11 5.80 -15.93 30.03
N SER A 12 6.02 -15.22 31.14
CA SER A 12 5.66 -13.80 31.28
C SER A 12 6.40 -12.93 30.26
N TRP A 13 7.73 -13.08 30.12
CA TRP A 13 8.50 -12.30 29.14
C TRP A 13 8.06 -12.51 27.69
N VAL A 14 7.78 -13.76 27.29
CA VAL A 14 7.28 -14.09 25.95
C VAL A 14 5.89 -13.49 25.75
N CYS A 15 5.00 -13.59 26.72
CA CYS A 15 3.67 -12.98 26.66
C CYS A 15 3.76 -11.47 26.56
N ASP A 16 4.62 -10.83 27.34
CA ASP A 16 4.84 -9.38 27.32
C ASP A 16 5.42 -8.92 25.97
N PHE A 17 6.36 -9.68 25.41
CA PHE A 17 6.91 -9.41 24.08
C PHE A 17 5.84 -9.50 22.99
N PHE A 18 5.01 -10.55 22.99
CA PHE A 18 3.92 -10.67 22.02
C PHE A 18 2.83 -9.63 22.23
N ALA A 19 2.50 -9.30 23.47
CA ALA A 19 1.55 -8.23 23.76
C ALA A 19 2.03 -6.86 23.27
N ALA A 20 3.30 -6.54 23.49
CA ALA A 20 3.93 -5.30 23.03
C ALA A 20 4.05 -5.21 21.50
N ASN A 21 4.26 -6.35 20.81
CA ASN A 21 4.47 -6.40 19.36
C ASN A 21 3.26 -6.94 18.58
N ARG A 22 2.12 -7.14 19.24
CA ARG A 22 0.92 -7.73 18.65
C ARG A 22 0.49 -7.05 17.35
N GLU A 23 0.51 -5.73 17.33
CA GLU A 23 0.12 -4.95 16.15
C GLU A 23 1.09 -5.14 14.99
N GLY A 24 2.40 -5.21 15.26
CA GLY A 24 3.41 -5.48 14.25
C GLY A 24 3.28 -6.89 13.65
N ILE A 25 3.06 -7.89 14.48
CA ILE A 25 2.92 -9.29 14.05
C ILE A 25 1.67 -9.48 13.20
N LEU A 26 0.52 -8.97 13.66
CA LEU A 26 -0.73 -9.02 12.89
C LEU A 26 -0.64 -8.20 11.60
N GLY A 27 0.03 -7.04 11.66
CA GLY A 27 0.31 -6.21 10.50
C GLY A 27 1.12 -6.95 9.44
N CYS A 28 2.18 -7.67 9.83
CA CYS A 28 2.98 -8.47 8.89
C CYS A 28 2.13 -9.50 8.15
N LEU A 29 1.26 -10.23 8.85
CA LEU A 29 0.36 -11.21 8.24
C LEU A 29 -0.62 -10.54 7.27
N GLY A 30 -1.17 -9.41 7.65
CA GLY A 30 -2.09 -8.64 6.80
C GLY A 30 -1.40 -8.12 5.53
N TYR A 31 -0.20 -7.57 5.63
CA TYR A 31 0.57 -7.12 4.47
C TYR A 31 1.01 -8.27 3.57
N LEU A 32 1.36 -9.43 4.14
CA LEU A 32 1.67 -10.63 3.39
C LEU A 32 0.44 -11.13 2.60
N THR A 33 -0.73 -11.13 3.24
CA THR A 33 -2.00 -11.45 2.57
C THR A 33 -2.29 -10.49 1.43
N MET A 34 -2.10 -9.18 1.66
CA MET A 34 -2.26 -8.16 0.62
C MET A 34 -1.32 -8.38 -0.55
N PHE A 35 -0.07 -8.77 -0.28
CA PHE A 35 0.93 -9.08 -1.32
C PHE A 35 0.46 -10.24 -2.21
N PHE A 36 0.07 -11.38 -1.63
CA PHE A 36 -0.38 -12.53 -2.42
C PHE A 36 -1.64 -12.24 -3.23
N ILE A 37 -2.63 -11.56 -2.64
CA ILE A 37 -3.84 -11.18 -3.40
C ILE A 37 -3.49 -10.20 -4.53
N SER A 38 -2.57 -9.27 -4.30
CA SER A 38 -2.10 -8.34 -5.34
C SER A 38 -1.41 -9.07 -6.48
N GLU A 39 -0.61 -10.10 -6.17
CA GLU A 39 0.05 -10.93 -7.16
C GLU A 39 -0.96 -11.70 -8.02
N ASP A 40 -1.96 -12.33 -7.41
CA ASP A 40 -3.03 -13.04 -8.13
C ASP A 40 -3.82 -12.09 -9.03
N ILE A 41 -4.17 -10.89 -8.54
CA ILE A 41 -4.84 -9.86 -9.34
C ILE A 41 -3.95 -9.41 -10.50
N ALA A 42 -2.67 -9.20 -10.27
CA ALA A 42 -1.74 -8.78 -11.31
C ALA A 42 -1.56 -9.86 -12.38
N GLN A 43 -1.44 -11.12 -11.99
CA GLN A 43 -1.39 -12.24 -12.92
C GLN A 43 -2.67 -12.32 -13.75
N TYR A 44 -3.84 -12.28 -13.12
CA TYR A 44 -5.12 -12.38 -13.81
C TYR A 44 -5.41 -11.19 -14.72
N CYS A 45 -5.16 -9.95 -14.26
CA CYS A 45 -5.54 -8.74 -14.98
C CYS A 45 -4.46 -8.23 -15.92
N ILE A 46 -3.17 -8.45 -15.60
CA ILE A 46 -2.06 -7.78 -16.27
C ILE A 46 -1.15 -8.79 -17.00
N TRP A 47 -0.72 -9.88 -16.35
CA TRP A 47 0.34 -10.75 -16.85
C TRP A 47 -0.12 -12.02 -17.55
N ASP A 48 -1.36 -12.47 -17.37
CA ASP A 48 -1.84 -13.70 -18.00
C ASP A 48 -2.02 -13.52 -19.51
N LYS A 49 -1.19 -14.22 -20.29
CA LYS A 49 -1.23 -14.32 -21.78
C LYS A 49 -1.29 -12.99 -22.53
N ILE A 50 -0.60 -12.01 -22.05
CA ILE A 50 -0.72 -10.58 -22.36
C ILE A 50 -0.48 -10.22 -23.82
N PHE A 51 0.42 -10.94 -24.50
CA PHE A 51 0.82 -10.58 -25.87
C PHE A 51 -0.25 -10.92 -26.95
N LEU A 52 -1.24 -11.72 -26.60
CA LEU A 52 -2.25 -12.22 -27.53
C LEU A 52 -3.68 -11.68 -27.31
N GLU A 53 -3.92 -10.98 -26.18
CA GLU A 53 -5.26 -10.47 -25.90
C GLU A 53 -5.48 -9.02 -26.34
N SER A 54 -6.70 -8.77 -26.86
CA SER A 54 -7.11 -7.42 -27.24
C SER A 54 -7.15 -6.49 -26.01
N PRO A 55 -6.73 -5.21 -26.16
CA PRO A 55 -6.78 -4.22 -25.07
C PRO A 55 -8.17 -4.12 -24.39
N SER A 56 -9.24 -4.28 -25.16
CA SER A 56 -10.61 -4.23 -24.65
C SER A 56 -10.91 -5.36 -23.63
N LYS A 57 -10.39 -6.57 -23.82
CA LYS A 57 -10.60 -7.65 -22.88
C LYS A 57 -9.87 -7.41 -21.56
N ARG A 58 -8.67 -6.85 -21.61
CA ARG A 58 -7.91 -6.45 -20.42
C ARG A 58 -8.67 -5.41 -19.59
N GLY A 59 -9.20 -4.37 -20.25
CA GLY A 59 -10.02 -3.37 -19.58
C GLY A 59 -11.25 -3.96 -18.91
N LYS A 60 -11.94 -4.90 -19.56
CA LYS A 60 -13.10 -5.59 -18.97
C LYS A 60 -12.73 -6.38 -17.71
N ARG A 61 -11.61 -7.13 -17.71
CA ARG A 61 -11.14 -7.86 -16.52
C ARG A 61 -10.80 -6.91 -15.38
N LEU A 62 -10.07 -5.84 -15.68
CA LEU A 62 -9.69 -4.84 -14.70
C LEU A 62 -10.91 -4.13 -14.11
N SER A 63 -11.90 -3.75 -14.94
CA SER A 63 -13.15 -3.17 -14.48
C SER A 63 -13.96 -4.12 -13.62
N MET A 64 -14.02 -5.40 -14.00
CA MET A 64 -14.73 -6.42 -13.24
C MET A 64 -14.07 -6.67 -11.89
N CYS A 65 -12.75 -6.78 -11.86
CA CYS A 65 -11.98 -6.90 -10.61
C CYS A 65 -12.19 -5.68 -9.71
N CYS A 66 -12.13 -4.47 -10.25
CA CYS A 66 -12.39 -3.23 -9.54
C CYS A 66 -13.80 -3.23 -8.92
N ALA A 67 -14.83 -3.53 -9.70
CA ALA A 67 -16.22 -3.58 -9.23
C ALA A 67 -16.41 -4.64 -8.12
N THR A 68 -15.80 -5.80 -8.28
CA THR A 68 -15.85 -6.88 -7.26
C THR A 68 -15.21 -6.42 -5.95
N LEU A 69 -14.02 -5.81 -5.99
CA LEU A 69 -13.35 -5.33 -4.79
C LEU A 69 -14.17 -4.26 -4.05
N TRP A 70 -14.75 -3.30 -4.79
CA TRP A 70 -15.62 -2.29 -4.19
C TRP A 70 -16.91 -2.89 -3.61
N ALA A 71 -17.51 -3.88 -4.28
CA ALA A 71 -18.69 -4.59 -3.77
C ALA A 71 -18.38 -5.37 -2.49
N VAL A 72 -17.23 -6.08 -2.45
CA VAL A 72 -16.78 -6.79 -1.25
C VAL A 72 -16.51 -5.80 -0.11
N LEU A 73 -15.85 -4.68 -0.38
CA LEU A 73 -15.63 -3.63 0.62
C LEU A 73 -16.95 -3.11 1.18
N TRP A 74 -17.91 -2.83 0.31
CA TRP A 74 -19.25 -2.38 0.74
C TRP A 74 -19.94 -3.41 1.65
N ILE A 75 -19.86 -4.69 1.31
CA ILE A 75 -20.42 -5.76 2.16
C ILE A 75 -19.70 -5.80 3.51
N LEU A 76 -18.36 -5.75 3.53
CA LEU A 76 -17.60 -5.80 4.78
C LEU A 76 -17.94 -4.63 5.71
N VAL A 77 -18.05 -3.42 5.17
CA VAL A 77 -18.25 -2.21 5.96
C VAL A 77 -19.74 -2.00 6.31
N SER A 78 -20.66 -2.21 5.35
CA SER A 78 -22.05 -1.82 5.51
C SER A 78 -22.94 -2.96 5.97
N VAL A 79 -22.60 -4.23 5.70
CA VAL A 79 -23.40 -5.40 6.06
C VAL A 79 -22.83 -6.10 7.29
N LEU A 80 -21.49 -6.26 7.32
CA LEU A 80 -20.81 -6.97 8.41
C LEU A 80 -20.30 -6.02 9.52
N ASP A 81 -20.45 -4.72 9.33
CA ASP A 81 -20.04 -3.66 10.27
C ASP A 81 -18.55 -3.77 10.71
N ILE A 82 -17.69 -4.13 9.76
CA ILE A 82 -16.25 -4.24 9.97
C ILE A 82 -15.58 -2.95 9.46
N PRO A 83 -15.26 -1.97 10.32
CA PRO A 83 -14.67 -0.71 9.89
C PRO A 83 -13.27 -0.91 9.33
N VAL A 84 -12.86 -0.02 8.41
CA VAL A 84 -11.50 -0.03 7.84
C VAL A 84 -10.50 0.38 8.92
N SER A 85 -9.57 -0.49 9.27
CA SER A 85 -8.54 -0.24 10.27
C SER A 85 -7.15 -0.61 9.75
N ARG A 86 -6.34 0.44 9.49
CA ARG A 86 -4.93 0.27 9.12
C ARG A 86 -4.10 -0.32 10.26
N ARG A 87 -4.41 0.04 11.50
CA ARG A 87 -3.66 -0.38 12.69
C ARG A 87 -3.67 -1.90 12.89
N SER A 88 -4.82 -2.52 12.65
CA SER A 88 -4.97 -3.98 12.73
C SER A 88 -4.78 -4.69 11.40
N THR A 89 -4.56 -3.94 10.31
CA THR A 89 -4.47 -4.46 8.93
C THR A 89 -5.58 -5.47 8.64
N ASN A 90 -6.83 -5.09 9.02
CA ASN A 90 -7.98 -5.98 8.93
C ASN A 90 -8.44 -6.21 7.47
N ALA A 91 -9.34 -7.17 7.27
CA ALA A 91 -9.85 -7.52 5.94
C ALA A 91 -10.40 -6.31 5.17
N SER A 92 -11.15 -5.43 5.83
CA SER A 92 -11.70 -4.21 5.22
C SER A 92 -10.59 -3.27 4.74
N PHE A 93 -9.50 -3.11 5.51
CA PHE A 93 -8.35 -2.30 5.08
C PHE A 93 -7.62 -2.92 3.88
N ILE A 94 -7.41 -4.25 3.89
CA ILE A 94 -6.77 -4.96 2.78
C ILE A 94 -7.58 -4.75 1.49
N ILE A 95 -8.88 -5.04 1.52
CA ILE A 95 -9.77 -4.88 0.36
C ILE A 95 -9.86 -3.42 -0.07
N TRP A 96 -9.92 -2.49 0.86
CA TRP A 96 -9.91 -1.04 0.57
C TRP A 96 -8.63 -0.62 -0.17
N ALA A 97 -7.45 -1.04 0.30
CA ALA A 97 -6.18 -0.73 -0.34
C ALA A 97 -6.10 -1.33 -1.75
N LEU A 98 -6.52 -2.60 -1.91
CA LEU A 98 -6.55 -3.27 -3.21
C LEU A 98 -7.53 -2.59 -4.18
N ALA A 99 -8.74 -2.23 -3.73
CA ALA A 99 -9.74 -1.54 -4.54
C ALA A 99 -9.22 -0.20 -5.06
N HIS A 100 -8.55 0.59 -4.21
CA HIS A 100 -7.93 1.86 -4.61
C HIS A 100 -6.83 1.65 -5.66
N ASN A 101 -5.91 0.72 -5.43
CA ASN A 101 -4.82 0.45 -6.36
C ASN A 101 -5.34 -0.04 -7.71
N VAL A 102 -6.31 -0.95 -7.73
CA VAL A 102 -6.92 -1.43 -8.98
C VAL A 102 -7.70 -0.30 -9.69
N THR A 103 -8.33 0.60 -8.94
CA THR A 103 -8.98 1.79 -9.52
C THR A 103 -7.97 2.69 -10.22
N ILE A 104 -6.82 2.97 -9.60
CA ILE A 104 -5.75 3.76 -10.20
C ILE A 104 -5.23 3.07 -11.48
N LEU A 105 -5.00 1.77 -11.44
CA LEU A 105 -4.57 1.00 -12.61
C LEU A 105 -5.61 1.06 -13.73
N LEU A 106 -6.89 0.98 -13.41
CA LEU A 106 -7.98 1.11 -14.37
C LEU A 106 -8.02 2.50 -15.00
N LEU A 107 -7.82 3.57 -14.23
CA LEU A 107 -7.76 4.93 -14.71
C LEU A 107 -6.56 5.16 -15.64
N ILE A 108 -5.39 4.65 -15.26
CA ILE A 108 -4.19 4.70 -16.09
C ILE A 108 -4.43 3.94 -17.41
N TRP A 109 -4.97 2.72 -17.32
CA TRP A 109 -5.31 1.93 -18.50
C TRP A 109 -6.30 2.67 -19.40
N ALA A 110 -7.35 3.28 -18.84
CA ALA A 110 -8.35 4.03 -19.58
C ALA A 110 -7.73 5.27 -20.27
N ALA A 111 -6.86 5.99 -19.59
CA ALA A 111 -6.14 7.12 -20.16
C ALA A 111 -5.32 6.69 -21.39
N PHE A 112 -4.51 5.64 -21.28
CA PHE A 112 -3.75 5.11 -22.42
C PHE A 112 -4.66 4.58 -23.55
N TYR A 113 -5.77 3.94 -23.20
CA TYR A 113 -6.72 3.42 -24.18
C TYR A 113 -7.40 4.54 -24.98
N ILE A 114 -7.76 5.64 -24.31
CA ILE A 114 -8.44 6.81 -24.94
C ILE A 114 -7.44 7.64 -25.75
N THR A 115 -6.27 7.95 -25.17
CA THR A 115 -5.27 8.82 -25.83
C THR A 115 -4.50 8.08 -26.94
N ARG A 116 -4.55 6.76 -26.95
CA ARG A 116 -3.76 5.88 -27.83
C ARG A 116 -2.26 6.20 -27.78
N SER A 117 -1.80 6.83 -26.72
CA SER A 117 -0.40 7.18 -26.48
C SER A 117 0.24 6.12 -25.58
N SER A 118 1.40 5.66 -25.98
CA SER A 118 2.24 4.77 -25.15
C SER A 118 3.42 5.50 -24.50
N SER A 119 3.47 6.82 -24.63
CA SER A 119 4.54 7.61 -24.04
C SER A 119 4.36 7.73 -22.53
N VAL A 120 5.34 7.24 -21.79
CA VAL A 120 5.43 7.44 -20.34
C VAL A 120 6.21 8.73 -20.08
N SER A 121 5.81 9.50 -19.06
CA SER A 121 6.58 10.67 -18.67
C SER A 121 8.01 10.28 -18.28
N PRO A 122 9.04 11.02 -18.71
CA PRO A 122 10.44 10.73 -18.36
C PRO A 122 10.68 10.61 -16.85
N ILE A 123 9.94 11.38 -16.04
CA ILE A 123 10.03 11.35 -14.57
C ILE A 123 9.56 9.97 -14.05
N PHE A 124 8.44 9.44 -14.54
CA PHE A 124 7.96 8.12 -14.10
C PHE A 124 8.90 7.00 -14.54
N ASP A 125 9.50 7.10 -15.73
CA ASP A 125 10.49 6.13 -16.19
C ASP A 125 11.76 6.17 -15.33
N ALA A 126 12.24 7.36 -14.98
CA ALA A 126 13.39 7.57 -14.11
C ALA A 126 13.14 7.01 -12.68
N VAL A 127 12.00 7.36 -12.08
CA VAL A 127 11.60 6.84 -10.75
C VAL A 127 11.48 5.31 -10.77
N ASN A 128 10.92 4.73 -11.82
CA ASN A 128 10.79 3.28 -11.93
C ASN A 128 12.14 2.58 -12.09
N ARG A 129 13.06 3.19 -12.83
CA ARG A 129 14.43 2.66 -13.05
C ARG A 129 15.25 2.64 -11.77
N HIS A 130 15.11 3.66 -10.93
CA HIS A 130 15.84 3.82 -9.67
C HIS A 130 14.94 3.61 -8.43
N GLY A 131 13.84 2.87 -8.56
CA GLY A 131 12.76 2.77 -7.57
C GLY A 131 13.22 2.45 -6.15
N LEU A 132 14.20 1.56 -5.97
CA LEU A 132 14.72 1.24 -4.64
C LEU A 132 15.46 2.43 -4.00
N ILE A 133 16.29 3.14 -4.77
CA ILE A 133 17.04 4.30 -4.28
C ILE A 133 16.07 5.43 -3.91
N VAL A 134 15.12 5.72 -4.79
CA VAL A 134 14.06 6.71 -4.56
C VAL A 134 13.24 6.36 -3.32
N PHE A 135 12.88 5.10 -3.14
CA PHE A 135 12.13 4.62 -1.97
C PHE A 135 12.91 4.80 -0.66
N ILE A 136 14.20 4.41 -0.63
CA ILE A 136 15.06 4.58 0.56
C ILE A 136 15.24 6.06 0.88
N LEU A 137 15.51 6.89 -0.12
CA LEU A 137 15.67 8.32 0.05
C LEU A 137 14.38 8.98 0.59
N ALA A 138 13.23 8.62 0.00
CA ALA A 138 11.94 9.13 0.44
C ALA A 138 11.66 8.80 1.92
N ASN A 139 11.92 7.57 2.33
CA ASN A 139 11.76 7.17 3.73
C ASN A 139 12.73 7.90 4.67
N LEU A 140 13.99 8.05 4.27
CA LEU A 140 14.99 8.78 5.04
C LEU A 140 14.60 10.26 5.20
N MET A 141 14.16 10.91 4.13
CA MET A 141 13.69 12.29 4.15
C MET A 141 12.44 12.46 5.02
N THR A 142 11.49 11.52 4.94
CA THR A 142 10.32 11.51 5.83
C THR A 142 10.73 11.40 7.30
N GLY A 143 11.66 10.49 7.61
CA GLY A 143 12.21 10.36 8.96
C GLY A 143 12.89 11.64 9.44
N LEU A 144 13.67 12.29 8.58
CA LEU A 144 14.34 13.55 8.88
C LEU A 144 13.33 14.67 9.19
N VAL A 145 12.30 14.81 8.37
CA VAL A 145 11.22 15.79 8.60
C VAL A 145 10.54 15.54 9.94
N ASN A 146 10.20 14.31 10.27
CA ASN A 146 9.53 13.96 11.52
C ASN A 146 10.41 14.19 12.76
N ILE A 147 11.73 14.12 12.64
CA ILE A 147 12.66 14.39 13.74
C ILE A 147 12.91 15.90 13.90
N THR A 148 12.93 16.66 12.80
CA THR A 148 13.30 18.08 12.82
C THR A 148 12.11 19.01 13.02
N ILE A 149 10.91 18.59 12.64
CA ILE A 149 9.70 19.40 12.65
C ILE A 149 8.63 18.71 13.48
N ASN A 150 7.98 19.44 14.40
CA ASN A 150 6.78 18.91 15.08
C ASN A 150 5.59 18.95 14.11
N THR A 151 5.45 17.90 13.30
CA THR A 151 4.48 17.80 12.21
C THR A 151 3.01 17.93 12.66
N LEU A 152 2.73 17.81 13.96
CA LEU A 152 1.38 17.95 14.51
C LEU A 152 0.99 19.43 14.77
N GLU A 153 1.95 20.33 14.84
CA GLU A 153 1.75 21.75 15.19
C GLU A 153 2.04 22.70 14.03
N VAL A 154 2.45 22.16 12.87
CA VAL A 154 2.79 22.96 11.68
C VAL A 154 1.53 23.57 11.06
N ALA A 155 1.57 24.86 10.74
CA ALA A 155 0.50 25.53 10.01
C ALA A 155 0.36 24.97 8.57
N ASP A 156 -0.86 24.96 8.03
CA ASP A 156 -1.15 24.37 6.70
C ASP A 156 -0.26 24.90 5.57
N GLY A 157 0.08 26.20 5.59
CA GLY A 157 0.94 26.82 4.58
C GLY A 157 2.40 26.34 4.66
N GLU A 158 2.93 26.17 5.86
CA GLU A 158 4.27 25.66 6.10
C GLU A 158 4.34 24.17 5.75
N ALA A 159 3.30 23.41 6.09
CA ALA A 159 3.18 21.99 5.74
C ALA A 159 3.23 21.78 4.21
N LEU A 160 2.52 22.61 3.44
CA LEU A 160 2.59 22.59 1.99
C LEU A 160 3.99 22.89 1.48
N GLY A 161 4.67 23.88 2.05
CA GLY A 161 6.06 24.20 1.70
C GLY A 161 7.01 23.04 1.93
N VAL A 162 6.91 22.35 3.05
CA VAL A 162 7.71 21.16 3.38
C VAL A 162 7.43 20.03 2.36
N ILE A 163 6.15 19.80 2.02
CA ILE A 163 5.77 18.78 1.02
C ILE A 163 6.36 19.10 -0.35
N PHE A 164 6.30 20.35 -0.80
CA PHE A 164 6.89 20.77 -2.07
C PHE A 164 8.39 20.56 -2.11
N VAL A 165 9.11 20.99 -1.07
CA VAL A 165 10.57 20.79 -0.97
C VAL A 165 10.92 19.30 -0.96
N TYR A 166 10.17 18.51 -0.20
CA TYR A 166 10.32 17.06 -0.14
C TYR A 166 10.13 16.40 -1.53
N LEU A 167 9.03 16.70 -2.21
CA LEU A 167 8.74 16.13 -3.54
C LEU A 167 9.77 16.55 -4.58
N PHE A 168 10.24 17.81 -4.53
CA PHE A 168 11.30 18.29 -5.40
C PHE A 168 12.63 17.59 -5.15
N ALA A 169 13.00 17.41 -3.88
CA ALA A 169 14.24 16.74 -3.48
C ALA A 169 14.23 15.27 -3.94
N VAL A 170 13.14 14.53 -3.69
CA VAL A 170 13.00 13.13 -4.09
C VAL A 170 12.98 13.00 -5.63
N GLY A 171 12.25 13.90 -6.31
CA GLY A 171 12.15 13.87 -7.78
C GLY A 171 13.43 14.28 -8.50
N SER A 172 14.30 15.08 -7.87
CA SER A 172 15.58 15.50 -8.46
C SER A 172 16.66 14.43 -8.45
N VAL A 173 16.49 13.38 -7.65
CA VAL A 173 17.43 12.25 -7.54
C VAL A 173 17.01 11.08 -8.46
N ALA A 174 15.78 11.10 -8.97
CA ALA A 174 15.27 10.09 -9.90
C ALA A 174 15.81 10.32 -11.33
#